data_f4fefd27bbe7ea58c35cb144895d5c6b
#
_entry.id   f4fefd27bbe7ea58c35cb144895d5c6b
#
_cell.length_a   1.000
_cell.length_b   1.000
_cell.length_c   1.000
_cell.angle_alpha   90.00
_cell.angle_beta   90.00
_cell.angle_gamma   90.00
#
_symmetry.space_group_name_H-M   'P 1'
#
loop_
_entity.id
_entity.type
_entity.pdbx_description
1 polymer ?
#
loop_
_entity_poly.entity_id
_entity_poly.type
_entity_poly.pdbx_seq_one_letter_code
_entity_poly.pdbx_strand_id
1 'polypeptide(L)'
;MMMNEQRIVFMGTPQFAADILEGLYKAGYNIVGVVTQPDKEFGRKKELRASEVKNKALELGIPVLTPARIRTDYEDVLALKPDLIITSAYGQIIPKELLDCPKYHCINTHGSLLPAYRGGSPIQTAIINGEKQTGMTIMYMNEKMDEGDILYQRPIDIAIEDTNSTMFVKLSRLALEMLLELLPELFKGNIHPVAQDHEKATYAPILKKEIEHVSFDDVTLNVYNHIRGLLDNPGAYTVIKDRKYKLEKVFYELETECEAGIFKGLEKDYLRFDCRDGFIKVYMIKPEGKNSMDAKAFYNGAGRNLAGERLG
;
A
#
# COMPACT_ATOMS: atom_id res chain seq x y z
N MET A 1 22.74 13.69 -23.31
CA MET A 1 23.36 14.43 -22.21
C MET A 1 22.80 13.82 -20.94
N MET A 2 23.58 13.08 -20.16
CA MET A 2 23.09 12.53 -18.88
C MET A 2 22.77 13.71 -17.97
N MET A 3 21.50 13.92 -17.66
CA MET A 3 21.05 15.09 -16.89
C MET A 3 21.43 15.04 -15.40
N ASN A 4 21.94 13.89 -14.92
CA ASN A 4 22.26 13.75 -13.51
C ASN A 4 23.51 12.90 -13.32
N GLU A 5 24.60 13.55 -12.85
CA GLU A 5 25.82 12.86 -12.45
C GLU A 5 25.67 12.16 -11.09
N GLN A 6 24.67 12.55 -10.30
CA GLN A 6 24.44 12.04 -8.95
C GLN A 6 24.12 10.55 -8.98
N ARG A 7 24.83 9.80 -8.18
CA ARG A 7 24.69 8.34 -8.05
C ARG A 7 23.55 8.04 -7.09
N ILE A 8 22.44 7.51 -7.62
CA ILE A 8 21.26 7.19 -6.83
C ILE A 8 21.22 5.69 -6.58
N VAL A 9 21.05 5.29 -5.33
CA VAL A 9 20.61 3.94 -4.95
C VAL A 9 19.11 4.00 -4.63
N PHE A 10 18.33 3.14 -5.26
CA PHE A 10 16.90 3.03 -5.02
C PHE A 10 16.59 1.81 -4.16
N MET A 11 15.84 1.98 -3.08
CA MET A 11 15.43 0.89 -2.18
C MET A 11 13.92 0.74 -2.15
N GLY A 12 13.41 -0.43 -2.54
CA GLY A 12 11.98 -0.67 -2.59
C GLY A 12 11.64 -2.14 -2.76
N THR A 13 10.35 -2.50 -2.61
CA THR A 13 9.93 -3.91 -2.72
C THR A 13 8.68 -4.10 -3.59
N PRO A 14 7.51 -3.46 -3.31
CA PRO A 14 6.26 -3.74 -4.03
C PRO A 14 6.16 -3.00 -5.36
N GLN A 15 5.09 -3.30 -6.11
CA GLN A 15 4.77 -2.65 -7.40
C GLN A 15 4.77 -1.12 -7.30
N PHE A 16 4.26 -0.56 -6.21
CA PHE A 16 4.31 0.88 -5.93
C PHE A 16 5.72 1.47 -6.12
N ALA A 17 6.73 0.80 -5.56
CA ALA A 17 8.13 1.23 -5.68
C ALA A 17 8.70 0.92 -7.07
N ALA A 18 8.28 -0.17 -7.71
CA ALA A 18 8.72 -0.51 -9.06
C ALA A 18 8.28 0.54 -10.10
N ASP A 19 7.07 1.09 -9.95
CA ASP A 19 6.55 2.16 -10.83
C ASP A 19 7.38 3.45 -10.68
N ILE A 20 7.75 3.80 -9.45
CA ILE A 20 8.61 4.96 -9.16
C ILE A 20 10.02 4.75 -9.73
N LEU A 21 10.61 3.57 -9.53
CA LEU A 21 11.92 3.18 -10.09
C LEU A 21 11.93 3.34 -11.61
N GLU A 22 10.92 2.78 -12.29
CA GLU A 22 10.80 2.85 -13.75
C GLU A 22 10.71 4.30 -14.24
N GLY A 23 9.91 5.12 -13.54
CA GLY A 23 9.74 6.52 -13.87
C GLY A 23 11.03 7.34 -13.72
N LEU A 24 11.77 7.14 -12.63
CA LEU A 24 13.07 7.80 -12.40
C LEU A 24 14.09 7.37 -13.47
N TYR A 25 14.15 6.08 -13.80
CA TYR A 25 15.02 5.57 -14.86
C TYR A 25 14.70 6.19 -16.23
N LYS A 26 13.41 6.23 -16.61
CA LYS A 26 12.94 6.85 -17.87
C LYS A 26 13.21 8.35 -17.93
N ALA A 27 13.23 9.03 -16.78
CA ALA A 27 13.58 10.44 -16.67
C ALA A 27 15.10 10.69 -16.75
N GLY A 28 15.92 9.64 -16.89
CA GLY A 28 17.37 9.73 -17.11
C GLY A 28 18.19 9.92 -15.83
N TYR A 29 17.64 9.62 -14.65
CA TYR A 29 18.42 9.61 -13.42
C TYR A 29 19.41 8.45 -13.38
N ASN A 30 20.62 8.70 -12.85
CA ASN A 30 21.69 7.72 -12.75
C ASN A 30 21.48 6.78 -11.56
N ILE A 31 20.67 5.73 -11.75
CA ILE A 31 20.40 4.71 -10.73
C ILE A 31 21.50 3.65 -10.81
N VAL A 32 22.45 3.71 -9.87
CA VAL A 32 23.64 2.86 -9.87
C VAL A 32 23.42 1.49 -9.25
N GLY A 33 22.32 1.31 -8.55
CA GLY A 33 21.91 0.04 -7.97
C GLY A 33 20.55 0.11 -7.31
N VAL A 34 19.93 -1.03 -7.20
CA VAL A 34 18.62 -1.24 -6.55
C VAL A 34 18.79 -2.22 -5.41
N VAL A 35 18.18 -1.87 -4.26
CA VAL A 35 18.14 -2.74 -3.07
C VAL A 35 16.69 -3.14 -2.81
N THR A 36 16.45 -4.43 -2.68
CA THR A 36 15.11 -4.96 -2.44
C THR A 36 15.14 -6.15 -1.49
N GLN A 37 13.96 -6.55 -1.00
CA GLN A 37 13.84 -7.73 -0.15
C GLN A 37 14.27 -9.00 -0.91
N PRO A 38 14.85 -9.99 -0.23
CA PRO A 38 15.11 -11.31 -0.80
C PRO A 38 13.83 -11.95 -1.35
N ASP A 39 14.02 -12.87 -2.30
CA ASP A 39 12.94 -13.66 -2.85
C ASP A 39 12.21 -14.43 -1.73
N LYS A 40 10.88 -14.47 -1.78
CA LYS A 40 10.05 -15.12 -0.77
C LYS A 40 9.30 -16.30 -1.35
N GLU A 41 9.11 -17.33 -0.54
CA GLU A 41 8.23 -18.45 -0.87
C GLU A 41 6.79 -17.96 -1.01
N PHE A 42 6.13 -18.32 -2.13
CA PHE A 42 4.77 -17.94 -2.43
C PHE A 42 3.90 -19.15 -2.77
N GLY A 43 2.66 -19.11 -2.31
CA GLY A 43 1.67 -20.12 -2.58
C GLY A 43 1.91 -21.47 -1.88
N ARG A 44 1.01 -22.45 -2.15
CA ARG A 44 1.10 -23.79 -1.52
C ARG A 44 2.31 -24.58 -1.97
N LYS A 45 2.83 -24.30 -3.16
CA LYS A 45 4.02 -24.98 -3.73
C LYS A 45 5.33 -24.37 -3.28
N LYS A 46 5.30 -23.29 -2.47
CA LYS A 46 6.50 -22.58 -1.98
C LYS A 46 7.45 -22.16 -3.11
N GLU A 47 6.92 -21.75 -4.24
CA GLU A 47 7.73 -21.25 -5.35
C GLU A 47 8.38 -19.92 -4.95
N LEU A 48 9.70 -19.79 -5.19
CA LEU A 48 10.40 -18.54 -4.91
C LEU A 48 9.94 -17.46 -5.88
N ARG A 49 9.48 -16.34 -5.32
CA ARG A 49 9.04 -15.18 -6.08
C ARG A 49 9.91 -13.97 -5.77
N ALA A 50 10.48 -13.39 -6.81
CA ALA A 50 11.18 -12.12 -6.74
C ALA A 50 10.21 -10.96 -6.46
N SER A 51 10.73 -9.90 -5.83
CA SER A 51 9.96 -8.66 -5.65
C SER A 51 9.70 -7.99 -7.01
N GLU A 52 8.65 -7.20 -7.08
CA GLU A 52 8.31 -6.41 -8.26
C GLU A 52 9.46 -5.44 -8.63
N VAL A 53 10.10 -4.86 -7.63
CA VAL A 53 11.29 -4.00 -7.81
C VAL A 53 12.47 -4.78 -8.37
N LYS A 54 12.73 -6.02 -7.91
CA LYS A 54 13.79 -6.87 -8.48
C LYS A 54 13.55 -7.16 -9.95
N ASN A 55 12.32 -7.57 -10.29
CA ASN A 55 11.94 -7.85 -11.67
C ASN A 55 12.14 -6.62 -12.57
N LYS A 56 11.67 -5.46 -12.11
CA LYS A 56 11.81 -4.19 -12.85
C LYS A 56 13.28 -3.80 -13.02
N ALA A 57 14.09 -3.89 -11.98
CA ALA A 57 15.51 -3.55 -12.04
C ALA A 57 16.27 -4.44 -13.04
N LEU A 58 15.97 -5.75 -13.05
CA LEU A 58 16.56 -6.69 -14.03
C LEU A 58 16.15 -6.36 -15.47
N GLU A 59 14.86 -6.01 -15.69
CA GLU A 59 14.35 -5.56 -16.99
C GLU A 59 15.10 -4.31 -17.49
N LEU A 60 15.42 -3.39 -16.57
CA LEU A 60 16.13 -2.14 -16.88
C LEU A 60 17.65 -2.29 -16.93
N GLY A 61 18.19 -3.48 -16.65
CA GLY A 61 19.63 -3.73 -16.61
C GLY A 61 20.36 -3.07 -15.43
N ILE A 62 19.65 -2.76 -14.34
CA ILE A 62 20.22 -2.13 -13.14
C ILE A 62 20.70 -3.21 -12.17
N PRO A 63 21.93 -3.08 -11.59
CA PRO A 63 22.41 -4.01 -10.57
C PRO A 63 21.45 -4.12 -9.37
N VAL A 64 21.21 -5.35 -8.89
CA VAL A 64 20.28 -5.63 -7.78
C VAL A 64 21.01 -6.24 -6.62
N LEU A 65 20.80 -5.69 -5.43
CA LEU A 65 21.25 -6.22 -4.15
C LEU A 65 20.03 -6.67 -3.32
N THR A 66 20.14 -7.84 -2.71
CA THR A 66 19.05 -8.42 -1.90
C THR A 66 19.56 -8.84 -0.52
N PRO A 67 20.02 -7.89 0.31
CA PRO A 67 20.55 -8.21 1.63
C PRO A 67 19.47 -8.87 2.49
N ALA A 68 19.82 -9.94 3.19
CA ALA A 68 18.90 -10.59 4.11
C ALA A 68 18.53 -9.66 5.28
N ARG A 69 19.51 -8.91 5.77
CA ARG A 69 19.36 -7.92 6.85
C ARG A 69 20.18 -6.68 6.53
N ILE A 70 19.55 -5.64 6.04
CA ILE A 70 20.25 -4.38 5.67
C ILE A 70 21.00 -3.74 6.86
N ARG A 71 20.60 -4.03 8.10
CA ARG A 71 21.27 -3.54 9.31
C ARG A 71 22.68 -4.09 9.49
N THR A 72 23.00 -5.22 8.88
CA THR A 72 24.31 -5.91 8.97
C THR A 72 24.97 -6.13 7.62
N ASP A 73 24.18 -6.17 6.56
CA ASP A 73 24.63 -6.59 5.22
C ASP A 73 24.53 -5.38 4.25
N TYR A 74 25.23 -4.28 4.56
CA TYR A 74 25.12 -3.01 3.83
C TYR A 74 26.39 -2.59 3.08
N GLU A 75 27.50 -3.32 3.22
CA GLU A 75 28.79 -2.97 2.62
C GLU A 75 28.71 -2.86 1.10
N ASP A 76 27.99 -3.76 0.44
CA ASP A 76 27.80 -3.73 -1.00
C ASP A 76 27.03 -2.48 -1.45
N VAL A 77 26.13 -1.96 -0.60
CA VAL A 77 25.41 -0.70 -0.86
C VAL A 77 26.37 0.48 -0.74
N LEU A 78 27.22 0.51 0.29
CA LEU A 78 28.26 1.52 0.45
C LEU A 78 29.25 1.51 -0.72
N ALA A 79 29.59 0.31 -1.23
CA ALA A 79 30.50 0.17 -2.39
C ALA A 79 29.93 0.82 -3.67
N LEU A 80 28.63 1.02 -3.77
CA LEU A 80 28.00 1.76 -4.86
C LEU A 80 28.25 3.26 -4.77
N LYS A 81 28.76 3.79 -3.64
CA LYS A 81 29.05 5.20 -3.39
C LYS A 81 27.87 6.10 -3.77
N PRO A 82 26.71 5.94 -3.14
CA PRO A 82 25.53 6.74 -3.45
C PRO A 82 25.72 8.21 -3.04
N ASP A 83 25.28 9.13 -3.91
CA ASP A 83 25.13 10.54 -3.56
C ASP A 83 23.75 10.79 -2.91
N LEU A 84 22.78 9.94 -3.22
CA LEU A 84 21.42 9.95 -2.68
C LEU A 84 20.89 8.51 -2.56
N ILE A 85 20.21 8.21 -1.47
CA ILE A 85 19.41 6.99 -1.35
C ILE A 85 17.93 7.39 -1.34
N ILE A 86 17.13 6.78 -2.23
CA ILE A 86 15.68 6.94 -2.28
C ILE A 86 15.05 5.65 -1.79
N THR A 87 14.23 5.73 -0.75
CA THR A 87 13.46 4.59 -0.25
C THR A 87 11.98 4.73 -0.59
N SER A 88 11.35 3.62 -0.91
CA SER A 88 9.93 3.54 -1.22
C SER A 88 9.41 2.16 -0.83
N ALA A 89 8.69 2.06 0.28
CA ALA A 89 8.15 0.80 0.79
C ALA A 89 9.19 -0.35 0.80
N TYR A 90 10.41 -0.10 1.28
CA TYR A 90 11.49 -1.09 1.32
C TYR A 90 11.25 -2.19 2.33
N GLY A 91 10.73 -1.84 3.52
CA GLY A 91 10.30 -2.79 4.54
C GLY A 91 11.40 -3.30 5.50
N GLN A 92 12.56 -2.64 5.55
CA GLN A 92 13.58 -2.85 6.59
C GLN A 92 14.06 -1.48 7.13
N ILE A 93 14.52 -1.49 8.37
CA ILE A 93 15.10 -0.29 9.02
C ILE A 93 16.51 -0.08 8.46
N ILE A 94 16.76 1.11 7.93
CA ILE A 94 18.05 1.51 7.36
C ILE A 94 19.02 1.84 8.51
N PRO A 95 20.24 1.26 8.53
CA PRO A 95 21.23 1.55 9.54
C PRO A 95 21.83 2.96 9.38
N LYS A 96 22.37 3.48 10.49
CA LYS A 96 22.93 4.82 10.56
C LYS A 96 24.04 5.05 9.53
N GLU A 97 24.84 4.05 9.27
CA GLU A 97 25.95 4.06 8.31
C GLU A 97 25.46 4.38 6.89
N LEU A 98 24.28 3.86 6.53
CA LEU A 98 23.65 4.18 5.24
C LEU A 98 22.90 5.51 5.25
N LEU A 99 22.32 5.91 6.41
CA LEU A 99 21.64 7.19 6.52
C LEU A 99 22.61 8.37 6.38
N ASP A 100 23.83 8.23 6.91
CA ASP A 100 24.84 9.29 6.93
C ASP A 100 25.77 9.27 5.70
N CYS A 101 25.81 8.19 4.93
CA CYS A 101 26.74 7.99 3.83
C CYS A 101 26.50 8.96 2.64
N PRO A 102 25.27 9.17 2.14
CA PRO A 102 25.06 9.94 0.93
C PRO A 102 25.14 11.45 1.18
N LYS A 103 25.77 12.17 0.25
CA LYS A 103 25.86 13.65 0.29
C LYS A 103 24.50 14.34 0.43
N TYR A 104 23.48 13.82 -0.25
CA TYR A 104 22.11 14.34 -0.24
C TYR A 104 21.20 13.54 0.70
N HIS A 105 21.78 12.78 1.62
CA HIS A 105 21.10 11.95 2.63
C HIS A 105 20.23 10.83 2.05
N CYS A 106 19.41 10.24 2.90
CA CYS A 106 18.38 9.29 2.53
C CYS A 106 17.02 9.97 2.56
N ILE A 107 16.21 9.80 1.51
CA ILE A 107 14.84 10.29 1.45
C ILE A 107 13.87 9.13 1.33
N ASN A 108 12.66 9.31 1.87
CA ASN A 108 11.59 8.32 1.77
C ASN A 108 10.35 8.93 1.14
N THR A 109 9.64 8.13 0.31
CA THR A 109 8.30 8.44 -0.18
C THR A 109 7.28 7.76 0.73
N HIS A 110 6.55 8.54 1.52
CA HIS A 110 5.58 8.04 2.49
C HIS A 110 4.14 8.37 2.07
N GLY A 111 3.26 7.37 2.06
CA GLY A 111 1.90 7.45 1.52
C GLY A 111 0.88 8.08 2.48
N SER A 112 1.23 9.18 3.12
CA SER A 112 0.32 10.00 3.93
C SER A 112 0.75 11.46 3.94
N LEU A 113 -0.07 12.32 4.55
CA LEU A 113 0.28 13.70 4.92
C LEU A 113 0.90 13.70 6.33
N LEU A 114 2.21 13.45 6.43
CA LEU A 114 2.91 13.47 7.72
C LEU A 114 2.71 14.82 8.45
N PRO A 115 2.60 14.80 9.78
CA PRO A 115 2.89 13.73 10.72
C PRO A 115 1.76 12.71 10.92
N ALA A 116 0.65 12.81 10.18
CA ALA A 116 -0.43 11.82 10.27
C ALA A 116 -0.04 10.49 9.61
N TYR A 117 -0.47 9.37 10.22
CA TYR A 117 -0.32 8.02 9.68
C TYR A 117 1.15 7.59 9.47
N ARG A 118 2.04 7.85 10.45
CA ARG A 118 3.38 7.25 10.46
C ARG A 118 3.29 5.73 10.55
N GLY A 119 4.14 4.99 9.85
CA GLY A 119 4.20 3.53 9.92
C GLY A 119 3.95 2.81 8.59
N GLY A 120 3.67 1.50 8.67
CA GLY A 120 3.77 0.60 7.52
C GLY A 120 2.53 0.50 6.62
N SER A 121 1.35 1.02 7.04
CA SER A 121 0.11 0.88 6.27
C SER A 121 -0.72 2.17 6.20
N PRO A 122 -0.11 3.33 5.87
CA PRO A 122 -0.81 4.62 5.89
C PRO A 122 -1.97 4.68 4.90
N ILE A 123 -1.80 4.13 3.69
CA ILE A 123 -2.78 4.20 2.60
C ILE A 123 -4.05 3.43 2.98
N GLN A 124 -3.89 2.18 3.39
CA GLN A 124 -5.02 1.33 3.79
C GLN A 124 -5.74 1.92 5.00
N THR A 125 -4.98 2.39 6.00
CA THR A 125 -5.55 2.94 7.23
C THR A 125 -6.37 4.20 6.96
N ALA A 126 -5.91 5.09 6.08
CA ALA A 126 -6.66 6.28 5.69
C ALA A 126 -8.01 5.92 5.04
N ILE A 127 -8.03 4.91 4.16
CA ILE A 127 -9.28 4.45 3.51
C ILE A 127 -10.22 3.81 4.54
N ILE A 128 -9.70 2.91 5.39
CA ILE A 128 -10.49 2.22 6.42
C ILE A 128 -11.12 3.23 7.39
N ASN A 129 -10.38 4.26 7.76
CA ASN A 129 -10.87 5.34 8.63
C ASN A 129 -11.85 6.30 7.93
N GLY A 130 -12.12 6.13 6.63
CA GLY A 130 -13.06 6.96 5.88
C GLY A 130 -12.56 8.37 5.60
N GLU A 131 -11.24 8.57 5.59
CA GLU A 131 -10.65 9.86 5.24
C GLU A 131 -11.10 10.29 3.84
N LYS A 132 -11.30 11.58 3.67
CA LYS A 132 -11.67 12.17 2.37
C LYS A 132 -10.44 12.57 1.56
N GLN A 133 -9.31 12.69 2.22
CA GLN A 133 -8.04 13.10 1.64
C GLN A 133 -6.89 12.35 2.29
N THR A 134 -5.88 12.02 1.51
CA THR A 134 -4.58 11.55 1.95
C THR A 134 -3.51 12.32 1.18
N GLY A 135 -2.32 11.81 1.04
CA GLY A 135 -1.30 12.44 0.23
C GLY A 135 -0.01 11.66 0.17
N MET A 136 0.98 12.32 -0.37
CA MET A 136 2.35 11.84 -0.44
C MET A 136 3.26 12.82 0.27
N THR A 137 4.15 12.31 1.11
CA THR A 137 5.22 13.07 1.75
C THR A 137 6.57 12.52 1.31
N ILE A 138 7.45 13.38 0.81
CA ILE A 138 8.87 13.08 0.66
C ILE A 138 9.58 13.71 1.86
N MET A 139 10.33 12.91 2.61
CA MET A 139 10.98 13.33 3.84
C MET A 139 12.42 12.83 3.91
N TYR A 140 13.29 13.49 4.68
CA TYR A 140 14.54 12.90 5.10
C TYR A 140 14.30 11.73 6.05
N MET A 141 15.13 10.71 5.93
CA MET A 141 15.12 9.60 6.89
C MET A 141 16.06 9.87 8.07
N ASN A 142 15.65 9.38 9.22
CA ASN A 142 16.46 9.29 10.42
C ASN A 142 16.30 7.92 11.08
N GLU A 143 16.87 7.71 12.24
CA GLU A 143 16.80 6.41 12.96
C GLU A 143 15.39 6.08 13.51
N LYS A 144 14.48 7.06 13.51
CA LYS A 144 13.08 6.88 13.97
C LYS A 144 12.14 6.71 12.79
N MET A 145 11.03 6.02 13.04
CA MET A 145 10.08 5.69 11.99
C MET A 145 9.27 6.93 11.57
N ASP A 146 9.47 7.35 10.32
CA ASP A 146 8.74 8.43 9.63
C ASP A 146 8.69 9.77 10.39
N GLU A 147 9.76 10.09 11.15
CA GLU A 147 9.86 11.31 11.96
C GLU A 147 10.79 12.38 11.38
N GLY A 148 11.45 12.11 10.27
CA GLY A 148 12.38 13.07 9.65
C GLY A 148 11.68 14.28 9.05
N ASP A 149 12.47 15.29 8.72
CA ASP A 149 11.97 16.56 8.20
C ASP A 149 11.34 16.40 6.83
N ILE A 150 10.20 17.07 6.62
CA ILE A 150 9.45 17.06 5.37
C ILE A 150 10.16 17.93 4.35
N LEU A 151 10.44 17.36 3.18
CA LEU A 151 11.00 18.05 2.02
C LEU A 151 9.92 18.54 1.07
N TYR A 152 8.90 17.71 0.84
CA TYR A 152 7.80 18.03 -0.05
C TYR A 152 6.57 17.22 0.34
N GLN A 153 5.39 17.86 0.30
CA GLN A 153 4.13 17.22 0.64
C GLN A 153 3.03 17.67 -0.33
N ARG A 154 2.23 16.72 -0.80
CA ARG A 154 1.10 17.01 -1.71
C ARG A 154 -0.11 16.17 -1.35
N PRO A 155 -1.29 16.79 -1.14
CA PRO A 155 -2.53 16.07 -0.88
C PRO A 155 -3.13 15.48 -2.16
N ILE A 156 -3.98 14.45 -1.96
CA ILE A 156 -4.84 13.86 -2.98
C ILE A 156 -6.16 13.41 -2.36
N ASP A 157 -7.27 13.61 -3.06
CA ASP A 157 -8.58 13.20 -2.58
C ASP A 157 -8.76 11.67 -2.71
N ILE A 158 -9.49 11.10 -1.76
CA ILE A 158 -9.94 9.71 -1.76
C ILE A 158 -11.41 9.71 -2.20
N ALA A 159 -11.67 9.35 -3.45
CA ALA A 159 -13.03 9.18 -3.94
C ALA A 159 -13.71 7.98 -3.26
N ILE A 160 -15.05 7.99 -3.25
CA ILE A 160 -15.80 6.89 -2.61
C ILE A 160 -15.57 5.55 -3.32
N GLU A 161 -15.30 5.56 -4.61
CA GLU A 161 -14.99 4.40 -5.42
C GLU A 161 -13.53 3.94 -5.30
N ASP A 162 -12.68 4.73 -4.67
CA ASP A 162 -11.28 4.37 -4.52
C ASP A 162 -11.11 3.17 -3.57
N THR A 163 -10.33 2.24 -4.02
CA THR A 163 -9.91 1.06 -3.27
C THR A 163 -8.44 1.18 -2.87
N ASN A 164 -7.98 0.26 -2.04
CA ASN A 164 -6.55 0.11 -1.76
C ASN A 164 -5.72 0.12 -3.06
N SER A 165 -6.06 -0.73 -4.01
CA SER A 165 -5.30 -0.86 -5.27
C SER A 165 -5.30 0.41 -6.11
N THR A 166 -6.44 1.09 -6.25
CA THR A 166 -6.50 2.34 -7.04
C THR A 166 -5.69 3.45 -6.37
N MET A 167 -5.72 3.54 -5.04
CA MET A 167 -4.95 4.54 -4.31
C MET A 167 -3.44 4.28 -4.38
N PHE A 168 -2.99 3.01 -4.34
CA PHE A 168 -1.58 2.70 -4.56
C PHE A 168 -1.08 3.18 -5.93
N VAL A 169 -1.88 3.00 -7.00
CA VAL A 169 -1.54 3.49 -8.35
C VAL A 169 -1.53 5.03 -8.40
N LYS A 170 -2.52 5.69 -7.80
CA LYS A 170 -2.57 7.16 -7.77
C LYS A 170 -1.38 7.74 -7.02
N LEU A 171 -1.06 7.17 -5.85
CA LEU A 171 0.02 7.66 -5.00
C LEU A 171 1.41 7.34 -5.55
N SER A 172 1.62 6.21 -6.27
CA SER A 172 2.90 5.94 -6.94
C SER A 172 3.20 6.96 -8.05
N ARG A 173 2.18 7.35 -8.81
CA ARG A 173 2.29 8.42 -9.83
C ARG A 173 2.59 9.77 -9.18
N LEU A 174 1.84 10.12 -8.12
CA LEU A 174 2.05 11.35 -7.38
C LEU A 174 3.47 11.42 -6.78
N ALA A 175 3.96 10.32 -6.19
CA ALA A 175 5.31 10.23 -5.65
C ALA A 175 6.37 10.47 -6.73
N LEU A 176 6.20 9.86 -7.91
CA LEU A 176 7.10 10.07 -9.05
C LEU A 176 7.10 11.53 -9.50
N GLU A 177 5.94 12.14 -9.71
CA GLU A 177 5.81 13.55 -10.10
C GLU A 177 6.53 14.45 -9.09
N MET A 178 6.28 14.24 -7.78
CA MET A 178 6.92 15.00 -6.72
C MET A 178 8.44 14.80 -6.67
N LEU A 179 8.94 13.58 -6.91
CA LEU A 179 10.38 13.32 -6.98
C LEU A 179 11.03 14.05 -8.18
N LEU A 180 10.37 14.03 -9.35
CA LEU A 180 10.88 14.71 -10.54
C LEU A 180 10.97 16.25 -10.35
N GLU A 181 10.06 16.84 -9.55
CA GLU A 181 10.10 18.25 -9.18
C GLU A 181 11.16 18.53 -8.10
N LEU A 182 11.25 17.65 -7.08
CA LEU A 182 12.10 17.84 -5.91
C LEU A 182 13.59 17.66 -6.22
N LEU A 183 13.95 16.59 -6.95
CA LEU A 183 15.35 16.17 -7.09
C LEU A 183 16.26 17.25 -7.71
N PRO A 184 15.85 17.99 -8.76
CA PRO A 184 16.66 19.06 -9.30
C PRO A 184 16.97 20.16 -8.29
N GLU A 185 16.01 20.51 -7.43
CA GLU A 185 16.16 21.54 -6.40
C GLU A 185 16.94 21.03 -5.19
N LEU A 186 16.77 19.73 -4.84
CA LEU A 186 17.57 19.06 -3.82
C LEU A 186 19.07 19.08 -4.18
N PHE A 187 19.41 18.76 -5.43
CA PHE A 187 20.79 18.72 -5.89
C PHE A 187 21.43 20.11 -5.98
N LYS A 188 20.63 21.18 -6.15
CA LYS A 188 21.08 22.58 -6.09
C LYS A 188 21.21 23.11 -4.65
N GLY A 189 20.68 22.38 -3.66
CA GLY A 189 20.63 22.84 -2.27
C GLY A 189 19.54 23.88 -1.99
N ASN A 190 18.49 23.94 -2.81
CA ASN A 190 17.40 24.91 -2.70
C ASN A 190 16.22 24.43 -1.84
N ILE A 191 16.32 23.23 -1.24
CA ILE A 191 15.26 22.68 -0.41
C ILE A 191 15.39 23.16 1.03
N HIS A 192 14.28 23.59 1.61
CA HIS A 192 14.16 23.99 3.00
C HIS A 192 13.34 22.94 3.78
N PRO A 193 13.99 21.98 4.46
CA PRO A 193 13.30 20.96 5.23
C PRO A 193 12.46 21.57 6.34
N VAL A 194 11.27 21.01 6.58
CA VAL A 194 10.34 21.45 7.63
C VAL A 194 10.21 20.34 8.67
N ALA A 195 10.55 20.66 9.92
CA ALA A 195 10.39 19.72 11.03
C ALA A 195 8.92 19.35 11.24
N GLN A 196 8.67 18.08 11.52
CA GLN A 196 7.32 17.61 11.81
C GLN A 196 6.85 18.05 13.19
N ASP A 197 5.55 18.42 13.31
CA ASP A 197 4.89 18.65 14.59
C ASP A 197 4.53 17.30 15.24
N HIS A 198 5.37 16.85 16.17
CA HIS A 198 5.22 15.54 16.82
C HIS A 198 3.95 15.40 17.65
N GLU A 199 3.34 16.50 18.10
CA GLU A 199 2.09 16.46 18.88
C GLU A 199 0.89 16.09 17.99
N LYS A 200 0.98 16.29 16.67
CA LYS A 200 -0.04 15.92 15.69
C LYS A 200 0.19 14.53 15.06
N ALA A 201 1.22 13.82 15.51
CA ALA A 201 1.51 12.51 14.94
C ALA A 201 0.44 11.48 15.24
N THR A 202 -0.02 10.77 14.20
CA THR A 202 -0.83 9.57 14.31
C THR A 202 -0.12 8.40 13.66
N TYR A 203 -0.56 7.16 13.95
CA TYR A 203 0.16 5.96 13.55
C TYR A 203 -0.71 5.01 12.75
N ALA A 204 -0.13 4.42 11.71
CA ALA A 204 -0.69 3.38 10.85
C ALA A 204 0.24 2.16 10.83
N PRO A 205 0.24 1.32 11.87
CA PRO A 205 1.09 0.15 11.94
C PRO A 205 0.78 -0.83 10.81
N ILE A 206 1.71 -1.75 10.55
CA ILE A 206 1.48 -2.83 9.58
C ILE A 206 0.19 -3.58 9.99
N LEU A 207 -0.73 -3.71 9.03
CA LEU A 207 -2.01 -4.37 9.25
C LEU A 207 -1.78 -5.84 9.61
N LYS A 208 -2.39 -6.25 10.72
CA LYS A 208 -2.39 -7.64 11.16
C LYS A 208 -3.44 -8.43 10.40
N LYS A 209 -3.28 -9.75 10.33
CA LYS A 209 -4.17 -10.63 9.59
C LYS A 209 -5.63 -10.58 10.06
N GLU A 210 -5.84 -10.26 11.34
CA GLU A 210 -7.17 -10.17 11.95
C GLU A 210 -8.05 -9.10 11.29
N ILE A 211 -7.43 -8.04 10.73
CA ILE A 211 -8.18 -6.97 10.06
C ILE A 211 -8.82 -7.42 8.74
N GLU A 212 -8.38 -8.53 8.15
CA GLU A 212 -8.99 -9.07 6.94
C GLU A 212 -10.44 -9.53 7.17
N HIS A 213 -10.80 -9.80 8.42
CA HIS A 213 -12.14 -10.18 8.83
C HIS A 213 -13.02 -8.95 9.03
N VAL A 214 -14.12 -8.88 8.29
CA VAL A 214 -15.05 -7.74 8.29
C VAL A 214 -16.29 -8.08 9.09
N SER A 215 -16.59 -7.27 10.11
CA SER A 215 -17.87 -7.32 10.82
C SER A 215 -18.90 -6.47 10.09
N PHE A 216 -20.11 -6.98 9.94
CA PHE A 216 -21.26 -6.27 9.37
C PHE A 216 -22.17 -5.66 10.44
N ASP A 217 -21.80 -5.74 11.71
CA ASP A 217 -22.52 -5.14 12.85
C ASP A 217 -22.15 -3.66 13.05
N ASP A 218 -21.88 -2.91 11.99
CA ASP A 218 -21.51 -1.50 11.99
C ASP A 218 -22.31 -0.72 10.94
N VAL A 219 -22.13 0.60 10.90
CA VAL A 219 -22.71 1.45 9.86
C VAL A 219 -22.11 1.14 8.49
N THR A 220 -22.93 1.21 7.47
CA THR A 220 -22.62 0.77 6.11
C THR A 220 -21.34 1.36 5.55
N LEU A 221 -21.11 2.66 5.77
CA LEU A 221 -19.92 3.33 5.27
C LEU A 221 -18.64 2.82 5.94
N ASN A 222 -18.67 2.49 7.23
CA ASN A 222 -17.52 1.92 7.92
C ASN A 222 -17.19 0.54 7.36
N VAL A 223 -18.20 -0.31 7.19
CA VAL A 223 -18.06 -1.65 6.58
C VAL A 223 -17.51 -1.54 5.16
N TYR A 224 -18.07 -0.65 4.35
CA TYR A 224 -17.59 -0.41 2.99
C TYR A 224 -16.15 0.07 2.94
N ASN A 225 -15.80 1.05 3.78
CA ASN A 225 -14.44 1.58 3.88
C ASN A 225 -13.44 0.50 4.32
N HIS A 226 -13.84 -0.34 5.29
CA HIS A 226 -13.02 -1.46 5.73
C HIS A 226 -12.75 -2.42 4.57
N ILE A 227 -13.78 -2.83 3.83
CA ILE A 227 -13.62 -3.73 2.68
C ILE A 227 -12.75 -3.09 1.60
N ARG A 228 -13.09 -1.87 1.13
CA ARG A 228 -12.37 -1.21 0.03
C ARG A 228 -10.91 -0.85 0.36
N GLY A 229 -10.60 -0.61 1.65
CA GLY A 229 -9.24 -0.38 2.13
C GLY A 229 -8.36 -1.63 2.11
N LEU A 230 -8.95 -2.81 1.95
CA LEU A 230 -8.25 -4.10 1.90
C LEU A 230 -8.39 -4.81 0.54
N LEU A 231 -9.22 -4.30 -0.38
CA LEU A 231 -9.46 -4.97 -1.68
C LEU A 231 -8.16 -5.29 -2.41
N ASP A 232 -8.17 -6.47 -3.03
CA ASP A 232 -7.11 -7.14 -3.77
C ASP A 232 -5.97 -7.66 -2.88
N ASN A 233 -5.42 -6.86 -1.99
CA ASN A 233 -4.32 -7.29 -1.12
C ASN A 233 -4.33 -6.52 0.22
N PRO A 234 -4.49 -7.23 1.36
CA PRO A 234 -4.56 -8.69 1.55
C PRO A 234 -5.90 -9.32 1.15
N GLY A 235 -6.95 -8.51 0.98
CA GLY A 235 -8.32 -8.90 0.73
C GLY A 235 -9.14 -8.92 2.02
N ALA A 236 -10.45 -8.63 1.88
CA ALA A 236 -11.42 -8.65 2.97
C ALA A 236 -12.27 -9.92 2.91
N TYR A 237 -12.61 -10.51 4.04
CA TYR A 237 -13.50 -11.66 4.09
C TYR A 237 -14.52 -11.56 5.23
N THR A 238 -15.62 -12.28 5.08
CA THR A 238 -16.56 -12.56 6.16
C THR A 238 -16.70 -14.08 6.35
N VAL A 239 -17.32 -14.49 7.45
CA VAL A 239 -17.59 -15.89 7.77
C VAL A 239 -19.10 -16.14 7.71
N ILE A 240 -19.54 -17.22 7.08
CA ILE A 240 -20.92 -17.71 7.10
C ILE A 240 -20.86 -19.21 7.39
N LYS A 241 -21.49 -19.68 8.47
CA LYS A 241 -21.45 -21.10 8.90
C LYS A 241 -20.01 -21.66 8.91
N ASP A 242 -19.12 -20.99 9.64
CA ASP A 242 -17.72 -21.41 9.86
C ASP A 242 -16.86 -21.48 8.58
N ARG A 243 -17.31 -20.93 7.46
CA ARG A 243 -16.55 -20.85 6.20
C ARG A 243 -16.23 -19.41 5.84
N LYS A 244 -15.03 -19.20 5.32
CA LYS A 244 -14.56 -17.90 4.85
C LYS A 244 -15.00 -17.62 3.42
N TYR A 245 -15.42 -16.38 3.21
CA TYR A 245 -15.81 -15.85 1.90
C TYR A 245 -15.12 -14.51 1.65
N LYS A 246 -14.16 -14.47 0.73
CA LYS A 246 -13.54 -13.20 0.34
C LYS A 246 -14.48 -12.38 -0.51
N LEU A 247 -14.49 -11.07 -0.25
CA LEU A 247 -15.32 -10.08 -0.91
C LEU A 247 -14.45 -9.35 -1.93
N GLU A 248 -14.74 -9.43 -3.23
CA GLU A 248 -13.81 -8.96 -4.26
C GLU A 248 -14.31 -7.76 -5.06
N LYS A 249 -15.59 -7.68 -5.36
CA LYS A 249 -16.21 -6.53 -6.03
C LYS A 249 -17.43 -6.10 -5.23
N VAL A 250 -17.31 -4.95 -4.57
CA VAL A 250 -18.35 -4.48 -3.65
C VAL A 250 -18.74 -3.05 -3.94
N PHE A 251 -19.96 -2.69 -3.54
CA PHE A 251 -20.42 -1.32 -3.38
C PHE A 251 -21.43 -1.29 -2.22
N TYR A 252 -21.98 -0.14 -1.89
CA TYR A 252 -22.91 0.00 -0.77
C TYR A 252 -24.19 0.71 -1.19
N GLU A 253 -25.23 0.55 -0.38
CA GLU A 253 -26.46 1.32 -0.45
C GLU A 253 -26.95 1.61 0.97
N LEU A 254 -27.44 2.84 1.20
CA LEU A 254 -28.04 3.23 2.48
C LEU A 254 -29.53 2.90 2.46
N GLU A 255 -30.03 2.30 3.52
CA GLU A 255 -31.43 1.90 3.67
C GLU A 255 -31.77 1.83 5.16
N THR A 256 -32.96 2.28 5.55
CA THR A 256 -33.33 2.40 6.97
C THR A 256 -33.82 1.11 7.60
N GLU A 257 -34.29 0.14 6.81
CA GLU A 257 -34.85 -1.14 7.30
C GLU A 257 -33.90 -2.29 6.99
N CYS A 258 -32.80 -2.37 7.76
CA CYS A 258 -31.80 -3.42 7.63
C CYS A 258 -31.65 -4.21 8.92
N GLU A 259 -31.28 -5.47 8.80
CA GLU A 259 -30.96 -6.36 9.91
C GLU A 259 -29.45 -6.63 9.93
N ALA A 260 -28.71 -5.80 10.68
CA ALA A 260 -27.24 -5.82 10.67
C ALA A 260 -26.67 -7.22 10.89
N GLY A 261 -25.64 -7.54 10.10
CA GLY A 261 -24.94 -8.81 10.20
C GLY A 261 -25.70 -9.99 9.56
N ILE A 262 -26.69 -9.77 8.69
CA ILE A 262 -27.43 -10.86 8.01
C ILE A 262 -27.13 -10.90 6.52
N PHE A 263 -26.87 -12.10 6.00
CA PHE A 263 -26.83 -12.37 4.57
C PHE A 263 -28.25 -12.57 4.02
N LYS A 264 -28.77 -11.61 3.27
CA LYS A 264 -30.16 -11.65 2.73
C LYS A 264 -30.30 -12.48 1.46
N GLY A 265 -29.20 -12.86 0.80
CA GLY A 265 -29.24 -13.65 -0.43
C GLY A 265 -28.95 -12.83 -1.67
N LEU A 266 -29.50 -13.27 -2.82
CA LEU A 266 -29.30 -12.61 -4.12
C LEU A 266 -30.42 -11.60 -4.39
N GLU A 267 -30.03 -10.38 -4.71
CA GLU A 267 -30.91 -9.33 -5.26
C GLU A 267 -30.34 -8.86 -6.60
N LYS A 268 -31.17 -8.87 -7.64
CA LYS A 268 -30.74 -8.48 -9.00
C LYS A 268 -29.48 -9.23 -9.48
N ASP A 269 -28.31 -8.60 -9.36
CA ASP A 269 -27.01 -9.09 -9.81
C ASP A 269 -25.94 -9.08 -8.71
N TYR A 270 -26.32 -8.82 -7.46
CA TYR A 270 -25.45 -8.79 -6.30
C TYR A 270 -26.00 -9.63 -5.13
N LEU A 271 -25.11 -10.03 -4.24
CA LEU A 271 -25.46 -10.57 -2.94
C LEU A 271 -25.61 -9.43 -1.94
N ARG A 272 -26.69 -9.45 -1.16
CA ARG A 272 -26.98 -8.43 -0.15
C ARG A 272 -26.49 -8.87 1.24
N PHE A 273 -25.67 -8.05 1.84
CA PHE A 273 -25.12 -8.21 3.19
C PHE A 273 -25.52 -7.00 4.04
N ASP A 274 -26.46 -7.17 4.95
CA ASP A 274 -27.03 -6.06 5.72
C ASP A 274 -26.08 -5.53 6.78
N CYS A 275 -26.04 -4.21 6.91
CA CYS A 275 -25.40 -3.40 7.94
C CYS A 275 -26.45 -2.67 8.78
N ARG A 276 -26.04 -1.76 9.69
CA ARG A 276 -27.00 -1.07 10.59
C ARG A 276 -27.92 -0.07 9.88
N ASP A 277 -27.46 0.58 8.83
CA ASP A 277 -28.14 1.68 8.13
C ASP A 277 -28.06 1.54 6.60
N GLY A 278 -28.02 0.30 6.13
CA GLY A 278 -27.92 -0.04 4.73
C GLY A 278 -27.31 -1.42 4.52
N PHE A 279 -26.73 -1.64 3.35
CA PHE A 279 -26.16 -2.93 3.01
C PHE A 279 -24.97 -2.83 2.04
N ILE A 280 -24.14 -3.86 2.05
CA ILE A 280 -23.07 -4.04 1.08
C ILE A 280 -23.59 -4.93 -0.07
N LYS A 281 -23.43 -4.43 -1.30
CA LYS A 281 -23.63 -5.15 -2.54
C LYS A 281 -22.36 -5.89 -2.90
N VAL A 282 -22.39 -7.21 -2.93
CA VAL A 282 -21.24 -8.04 -3.31
C VAL A 282 -21.51 -8.66 -4.68
N TYR A 283 -20.78 -8.22 -5.68
CA TYR A 283 -20.90 -8.69 -7.07
C TYR A 283 -20.01 -9.90 -7.36
N MET A 284 -18.84 -9.95 -6.70
CA MET A 284 -17.88 -11.04 -6.83
C MET A 284 -17.48 -11.55 -5.46
N ILE A 285 -17.50 -12.87 -5.29
CA ILE A 285 -17.18 -13.53 -4.03
C ILE A 285 -16.30 -14.75 -4.27
N LYS A 286 -15.39 -15.03 -3.34
CA LYS A 286 -14.51 -16.18 -3.41
C LYS A 286 -14.64 -17.03 -2.15
N PRO A 287 -15.39 -18.15 -2.23
CA PRO A 287 -15.44 -19.11 -1.14
C PRO A 287 -14.07 -19.74 -0.87
N GLU A 288 -13.80 -20.05 0.39
CA GLU A 288 -12.55 -20.70 0.77
C GLU A 288 -12.29 -21.98 -0.02
N GLY A 289 -11.08 -22.09 -0.59
CA GLY A 289 -10.67 -23.26 -1.39
C GLY A 289 -11.28 -23.32 -2.80
N LYS A 290 -12.03 -22.29 -3.24
CA LYS A 290 -12.63 -22.23 -4.58
C LYS A 290 -12.10 -21.04 -5.37
N ASN A 291 -12.43 -20.98 -6.65
CA ASN A 291 -12.19 -19.83 -7.50
C ASN A 291 -13.20 -18.72 -7.20
N SER A 292 -12.84 -17.49 -7.57
CA SER A 292 -13.77 -16.36 -7.60
C SER A 292 -14.94 -16.64 -8.53
N MET A 293 -16.14 -16.18 -8.14
CA MET A 293 -17.35 -16.30 -8.92
C MET A 293 -18.28 -15.12 -8.73
N ASP A 294 -19.17 -14.89 -9.68
CA ASP A 294 -20.19 -13.86 -9.56
C ASP A 294 -21.29 -14.21 -8.56
N ALA A 295 -22.07 -13.22 -8.19
CA ALA A 295 -23.15 -13.34 -7.21
C ALA A 295 -24.19 -14.41 -7.58
N LYS A 296 -24.56 -14.50 -8.87
CA LYS A 296 -25.57 -15.47 -9.35
C LYS A 296 -25.04 -16.89 -9.30
N ALA A 297 -23.81 -17.11 -9.75
CA ALA A 297 -23.15 -18.42 -9.70
C ALA A 297 -23.01 -18.92 -8.26
N PHE A 298 -22.59 -18.04 -7.34
CA PHE A 298 -22.52 -18.36 -5.93
C PHE A 298 -23.89 -18.73 -5.35
N TYR A 299 -24.91 -17.90 -5.59
CA TYR A 299 -26.24 -18.10 -5.02
C TYR A 299 -26.89 -19.37 -5.53
N ASN A 300 -26.81 -19.67 -6.84
CA ASN A 300 -27.35 -20.88 -7.44
C ASN A 300 -26.66 -22.17 -6.95
N GLY A 301 -25.41 -22.05 -6.48
CA GLY A 301 -24.68 -23.14 -5.84
C GLY A 301 -24.96 -23.23 -4.33
N ALA A 302 -24.07 -22.65 -3.55
CA ALA A 302 -24.12 -22.74 -2.08
C ALA A 302 -24.92 -21.61 -1.42
N GLY A 303 -25.03 -20.45 -2.05
CA GLY A 303 -25.54 -19.23 -1.44
C GLY A 303 -27.00 -19.28 -1.02
N ARG A 304 -27.85 -20.02 -1.78
CA ARG A 304 -29.29 -20.16 -1.45
C ARG A 304 -29.53 -20.74 -0.06
N ASN A 305 -28.72 -21.72 0.35
CA ASN A 305 -28.82 -22.36 1.66
C ASN A 305 -28.21 -21.55 2.80
N LEU A 306 -27.59 -20.43 2.46
CA LEU A 306 -26.95 -19.49 3.41
C LEU A 306 -27.77 -18.21 3.60
N ALA A 307 -28.81 -17.98 2.80
CA ALA A 307 -29.68 -16.82 2.94
C ALA A 307 -30.38 -16.85 4.30
N GLY A 308 -30.37 -15.72 5.02
CA GLY A 308 -30.87 -15.59 6.38
C GLY A 308 -29.84 -15.90 7.47
N GLU A 309 -28.65 -16.40 7.11
CA GLU A 309 -27.62 -16.69 8.11
C GLU A 309 -26.89 -15.41 8.55
N ARG A 310 -26.40 -15.48 9.80
CA ARG A 310 -25.60 -14.41 10.39
C ARG A 310 -24.18 -14.43 9.85
N LEU A 311 -23.64 -13.25 9.61
CA LEU A 311 -22.26 -12.99 9.23
C LEU A 311 -21.41 -12.92 10.50
N GLY A 312 -20.35 -13.71 10.57
CA GLY A 312 -19.41 -13.75 11.67
C GLY A 312 -18.06 -13.12 11.30
#